data_5ddfa7129eef9bfd4d3c01cf47d35def
#
_entry.id   5ddfa7129eef9bfd4d3c01cf47d35def
#
_cell.length_a   1.000
_cell.length_b   1.000
_cell.length_c   1.000
_cell.angle_alpha   90.00
_cell.angle_beta   90.00
_cell.angle_gamma   90.00
#
_symmetry.space_group_name_H-M   'P 1'
#
loop_
_entity.id
_entity.type
_entity.pdbx_description
1 polymer ?
#
loop_
_entity_poly.entity_id
_entity_poly.type
_entity_poly.pdbx_seq_one_letter_code
_entity_poly.pdbx_strand_id
1 'polypeptide(L)'
;MTPDHVRQIFKSLETGDSAAFFAHVADDVDWTVMGTHPLAGHYRSKAAYAGTFTKLGKVLPQGAQLHVEHLLVKDDEAAVELRSLATAINGLRFDNPCCTVLAFDGETIVRGRSYLDSALVARLFEENPIA
;
A
#
# COMPACT_ATOMS: atom_id res chain seq x y z
N MET A 1 17.26 10.74 -2.42
CA MET A 1 16.34 9.77 -3.07
C MET A 1 16.01 10.27 -4.47
N THR A 2 15.93 9.39 -5.43
CA THR A 2 15.62 9.75 -6.83
C THR A 2 14.28 9.14 -7.25
N PRO A 3 13.59 9.75 -8.22
CA PRO A 3 12.36 9.18 -8.77
C PRO A 3 12.53 7.76 -9.29
N ASP A 4 13.62 7.47 -10.00
CA ASP A 4 13.87 6.12 -10.54
C ASP A 4 14.04 5.09 -9.44
N HIS A 5 14.70 5.45 -8.33
CA HIS A 5 14.88 4.55 -7.21
C HIS A 5 13.55 4.23 -6.53
N VAL A 6 12.69 5.25 -6.36
CA VAL A 6 11.35 5.06 -5.81
C VAL A 6 10.53 4.13 -6.71
N ARG A 7 10.57 4.33 -8.04
CA ARG A 7 9.87 3.45 -8.99
C ARG A 7 10.34 2.01 -8.86
N GLN A 8 11.63 1.78 -8.69
CA GLN A 8 12.16 0.43 -8.50
C GLN A 8 11.64 -0.24 -7.24
N ILE A 9 11.55 0.50 -6.13
CA ILE A 9 11.01 -0.01 -4.86
C ILE A 9 9.58 -0.51 -5.05
N PHE A 10 8.76 0.21 -5.81
CA PHE A 10 7.34 -0.12 -6.01
C PHE A 10 7.09 -1.13 -7.13
N LYS A 11 8.09 -1.43 -7.96
CA LYS A 11 7.88 -2.25 -9.16
C LYS A 11 7.34 -3.65 -8.86
N SER A 12 7.79 -4.28 -7.79
CA SER A 12 7.34 -5.61 -7.41
C SER A 12 5.84 -5.67 -7.07
N LEU A 13 5.27 -4.55 -6.65
CA LEU A 13 3.85 -4.48 -6.31
C LEU A 13 2.94 -4.53 -7.54
N GLU A 14 3.47 -4.31 -8.75
CA GLU A 14 2.70 -4.44 -10.00
C GLU A 14 2.22 -5.87 -10.22
N THR A 15 2.95 -6.86 -9.71
CA THR A 15 2.61 -8.27 -9.80
C THR A 15 2.12 -8.85 -8.47
N GLY A 16 1.93 -8.00 -7.45
CA GLY A 16 1.49 -8.43 -6.12
C GLY A 16 2.60 -9.00 -5.25
N ASP A 17 3.87 -8.88 -5.64
CA ASP A 17 5.00 -9.33 -4.82
C ASP A 17 5.32 -8.31 -3.72
N SER A 18 4.61 -8.42 -2.61
CA SER A 18 4.80 -7.52 -1.48
C SER A 18 6.09 -7.80 -0.69
N ALA A 19 6.59 -9.03 -0.71
CA ALA A 19 7.81 -9.38 0.02
C ALA A 19 9.01 -8.56 -0.45
N ALA A 20 9.18 -8.41 -1.77
CA ALA A 20 10.26 -7.60 -2.34
C ALA A 20 10.11 -6.11 -1.97
N PHE A 21 8.88 -5.60 -1.93
CA PHE A 21 8.62 -4.23 -1.46
C PHE A 21 9.02 -4.07 0.01
N PHE A 22 8.59 -4.99 0.87
CA PHE A 22 8.87 -4.91 2.31
C PHE A 22 10.36 -5.06 2.65
N ALA A 23 11.17 -5.59 1.75
CA ALA A 23 12.62 -5.60 1.91
C ALA A 23 13.21 -4.18 2.00
N HIS A 24 12.52 -3.17 1.46
CA HIS A 24 12.92 -1.76 1.52
C HIS A 24 12.30 -1.01 2.70
N VAL A 25 11.56 -1.69 3.57
CA VAL A 25 10.84 -1.08 4.70
C VAL A 25 11.54 -1.44 6.00
N ALA A 26 11.74 -0.46 6.89
CA ALA A 26 12.35 -0.68 8.19
C ALA A 26 11.46 -1.57 9.07
N ASP A 27 12.07 -2.42 9.91
CA ASP A 27 11.33 -3.28 10.83
C ASP A 27 10.47 -2.49 11.81
N ASP A 28 10.93 -1.32 12.23
CA ASP A 28 10.24 -0.41 13.14
C ASP A 28 9.55 0.75 12.41
N VAL A 29 9.15 0.54 11.17
CA VAL A 29 8.47 1.57 10.38
C VAL A 29 7.26 2.14 11.12
N ASP A 30 7.05 3.44 10.95
CA ASP A 30 5.85 4.14 11.43
C ASP A 30 4.96 4.40 10.21
N TRP A 31 3.87 3.64 10.09
CA TRP A 31 2.99 3.75 8.93
C TRP A 31 1.55 4.00 9.37
N THR A 32 0.96 5.08 8.84
CA THR A 32 -0.45 5.40 9.10
C THR A 32 -1.24 5.21 7.82
N VAL A 33 -2.29 4.40 7.88
CA VAL A 33 -3.30 4.30 6.83
C VAL A 33 -4.48 5.16 7.27
N MET A 34 -4.72 6.24 6.53
CA MET A 34 -5.71 7.24 6.88
C MET A 34 -7.13 6.77 6.59
N GLY A 35 -8.10 7.29 7.34
CA GLY A 35 -9.51 7.04 7.12
C GLY A 35 -10.17 6.29 8.27
N THR A 36 -11.40 5.82 8.01
CA THR A 36 -12.21 5.09 8.98
C THR A 36 -12.64 3.71 8.46
N HIS A 37 -11.99 3.23 7.41
CA HIS A 37 -12.24 1.92 6.79
C HIS A 37 -11.48 0.79 7.51
N PRO A 38 -11.73 -0.48 7.16
CA PRO A 38 -11.12 -1.62 7.86
C PRO A 38 -9.60 -1.74 7.78
N LEU A 39 -8.94 -1.07 6.84
CA LEU A 39 -7.48 -1.04 6.75
C LEU A 39 -6.85 0.14 7.47
N ALA A 40 -7.66 1.11 7.93
CA ALA A 40 -7.14 2.30 8.59
C ALA A 40 -6.51 1.95 9.94
N GLY A 41 -5.47 2.70 10.30
CA GLY A 41 -4.81 2.53 11.58
C GLY A 41 -3.39 3.08 11.57
N HIS A 42 -2.79 3.06 12.74
CA HIS A 42 -1.40 3.44 12.96
C HIS A 42 -0.59 2.18 13.24
N TYR A 43 0.23 1.79 12.29
CA TYR A 43 1.04 0.57 12.34
C TYR A 43 2.47 0.94 12.68
N ARG A 44 3.01 0.40 13.78
CA ARG A 44 4.32 0.78 14.31
C ARG A 44 5.41 -0.25 14.06
N SER A 45 5.18 -1.17 13.15
CA SER A 45 6.18 -2.15 12.72
C SER A 45 5.88 -2.61 11.30
N LYS A 46 6.91 -3.14 10.63
CA LYS A 46 6.75 -3.77 9.32
C LYS A 46 5.72 -4.89 9.38
N ALA A 47 5.82 -5.75 10.39
CA ALA A 47 4.91 -6.89 10.54
C ALA A 47 3.46 -6.44 10.68
N ALA A 48 3.20 -5.41 11.48
CA ALA A 48 1.86 -4.87 11.67
C ALA A 48 1.29 -4.28 10.37
N TYR A 49 2.10 -3.49 9.65
CA TYR A 49 1.67 -2.93 8.37
C TYR A 49 1.47 -3.99 7.30
N ALA A 50 2.37 -4.99 7.23
CA ALA A 50 2.25 -6.09 6.28
C ALA A 50 0.96 -6.89 6.49
N GLY A 51 0.40 -6.89 7.69
CA GLY A 51 -0.89 -7.50 8.00
C GLY A 51 -2.04 -6.93 7.17
N THR A 52 -1.98 -5.67 6.75
CA THR A 52 -2.98 -5.06 5.86
C THR A 52 -2.98 -5.72 4.49
N PHE A 53 -1.81 -6.05 3.97
CA PHE A 53 -1.66 -6.76 2.70
C PHE A 53 -2.17 -8.18 2.80
N THR A 54 -1.89 -8.86 3.92
CA THR A 54 -2.42 -10.19 4.21
C THR A 54 -3.95 -10.17 4.25
N LYS A 55 -4.53 -9.16 4.88
CA LYS A 55 -5.98 -8.98 4.97
C LYS A 55 -6.60 -8.76 3.59
N LEU A 56 -5.98 -7.92 2.76
CA LEU A 56 -6.40 -7.71 1.37
C LEU A 56 -6.33 -9.01 0.55
N GLY A 57 -5.30 -9.82 0.75
CA GLY A 57 -5.11 -11.09 0.06
C GLY A 57 -6.24 -12.09 0.32
N LYS A 58 -6.97 -11.96 1.43
CA LYS A 58 -8.11 -12.82 1.75
C LYS A 58 -9.33 -12.53 0.90
N VAL A 59 -9.46 -11.32 0.37
CA VAL A 59 -10.62 -10.89 -0.43
C VAL A 59 -10.26 -10.56 -1.88
N LEU A 60 -8.97 -10.41 -2.19
CA LEU A 60 -8.44 -10.21 -3.53
C LEU A 60 -7.59 -11.44 -3.89
N PRO A 61 -8.12 -12.42 -4.64
CA PRO A 61 -7.43 -13.71 -4.87
C PRO A 61 -6.03 -13.59 -5.48
N GLN A 62 -5.79 -12.54 -6.26
CA GLN A 62 -4.48 -12.30 -6.88
C GLN A 62 -3.67 -11.20 -6.17
N GLY A 63 -4.11 -10.81 -4.98
CA GLY A 63 -3.50 -9.74 -4.19
C GLY A 63 -3.79 -8.36 -4.76
N ALA A 64 -3.29 -7.34 -4.06
CA ALA A 64 -3.36 -5.97 -4.54
C ALA A 64 -2.20 -5.74 -5.52
N GLN A 65 -2.53 -5.51 -6.79
CA GLN A 65 -1.56 -5.14 -7.81
C GLN A 65 -1.54 -3.63 -7.92
N LEU A 66 -0.43 -3.01 -7.51
CA LEU A 66 -0.32 -1.56 -7.39
C LEU A 66 0.61 -1.02 -8.47
N HIS A 67 0.11 -0.06 -9.24
CA HIS A 67 0.85 0.58 -10.33
C HIS A 67 1.09 2.05 -10.00
N VAL A 68 2.33 2.49 -10.13
CA VAL A 68 2.69 3.90 -9.94
C VAL A 68 2.19 4.70 -11.14
N GLU A 69 1.35 5.71 -10.88
CA GLU A 69 0.84 6.61 -11.90
C GLU A 69 1.66 7.90 -11.96
N HIS A 70 2.08 8.41 -10.81
CA HIS A 70 2.86 9.64 -10.71
C HIS A 70 3.59 9.67 -9.39
N LEU A 71 4.74 10.33 -9.33
CA LEU A 71 5.45 10.51 -8.08
C LEU A 71 6.25 11.81 -8.07
N LEU A 72 6.44 12.35 -6.88
CA LEU A 72 7.26 13.51 -6.60
C LEU A 72 8.28 13.14 -5.53
N VAL A 73 9.51 13.58 -5.70
CA VAL A 73 10.58 13.36 -4.74
C VAL A 73 11.19 14.71 -4.36
N LYS A 74 11.37 14.91 -3.06
CA LYS A 74 12.10 16.05 -2.54
C LYS A 74 12.94 15.59 -1.35
N ASP A 75 14.26 15.73 -1.46
CA ASP A 75 15.21 15.29 -0.42
C ASP A 75 14.99 13.79 -0.10
N ASP A 76 14.69 13.48 1.15
CA ASP A 76 14.46 12.10 1.62
C ASP A 76 12.97 11.77 1.73
N GLU A 77 12.11 12.50 1.01
CA GLU A 77 10.68 12.27 1.01
C GLU A 77 10.16 12.05 -0.40
N ALA A 78 9.09 11.25 -0.51
CA ALA A 78 8.41 11.02 -1.78
C ALA A 78 6.90 10.97 -1.58
N ALA A 79 6.17 11.52 -2.54
CA ALA A 79 4.72 11.30 -2.65
C ALA A 79 4.48 10.45 -3.89
N VAL A 80 3.83 9.30 -3.73
CA VAL A 80 3.64 8.31 -4.80
C VAL A 80 2.15 8.10 -4.99
N GLU A 81 1.66 8.44 -6.18
CA GLU A 81 0.29 8.14 -6.57
C GLU A 81 0.25 6.77 -7.24
N LEU A 82 -0.58 5.90 -6.69
CA LEU A 82 -0.71 4.51 -7.11
C LEU A 82 -2.15 4.21 -7.46
N ARG A 83 -2.35 3.20 -8.30
CA ARG A 83 -3.67 2.63 -8.54
C ARG A 83 -3.62 1.12 -8.32
N SER A 84 -4.49 0.64 -7.45
CA SER A 84 -4.73 -0.79 -7.32
C SER A 84 -5.57 -1.27 -8.51
N LEU A 85 -5.17 -2.39 -9.10
CA LEU A 85 -5.97 -3.06 -10.14
C LEU A 85 -6.22 -4.48 -9.65
N ALA A 86 -7.44 -4.75 -9.24
CA ALA A 86 -7.80 -6.04 -8.66
C ALA A 86 -9.28 -6.33 -8.80
N THR A 87 -9.63 -7.62 -8.71
CA THR A 87 -11.03 -8.07 -8.68
C THR A 87 -11.23 -8.90 -7.42
N ALA A 88 -12.23 -8.54 -6.63
CA ALA A 88 -12.56 -9.25 -5.40
C ALA A 88 -13.22 -10.60 -5.68
N ILE A 89 -13.33 -11.42 -4.62
CA ILE A 89 -13.95 -12.74 -4.69
C ILE A 89 -15.38 -12.67 -5.28
N ASN A 90 -16.14 -11.63 -4.90
CA ASN A 90 -17.52 -11.45 -5.40
C ASN A 90 -17.60 -10.75 -6.75
N GLY A 91 -16.48 -10.48 -7.41
CA GLY A 91 -16.43 -9.80 -8.70
C GLY A 91 -16.35 -8.27 -8.64
N LEU A 92 -16.38 -7.67 -7.45
CA LEU A 92 -16.21 -6.22 -7.31
C LEU A 92 -14.84 -5.80 -7.83
N ARG A 93 -14.82 -4.76 -8.69
CA ARG A 93 -13.54 -4.16 -9.12
C ARG A 93 -12.99 -3.29 -7.99
N PHE A 94 -11.75 -3.56 -7.62
CA PHE A 94 -11.04 -2.79 -6.61
C PHE A 94 -9.93 -1.97 -7.28
N ASP A 95 -10.34 -1.05 -8.16
CA ASP A 95 -9.43 -0.13 -8.84
C ASP A 95 -9.29 1.12 -7.98
N ASN A 96 -8.55 1.00 -6.89
CA ASN A 96 -8.50 2.00 -5.82
C ASN A 96 -7.34 2.97 -6.05
N PRO A 97 -7.62 4.27 -6.24
CA PRO A 97 -6.56 5.27 -6.27
C PRO A 97 -6.00 5.46 -4.85
N CYS A 98 -4.68 5.58 -4.78
CA CYS A 98 -3.97 5.68 -3.51
C CYS A 98 -2.84 6.70 -3.64
N CYS A 99 -2.61 7.47 -2.60
CA CYS A 99 -1.41 8.30 -2.48
C CYS A 99 -0.68 7.91 -1.20
N THR A 100 0.61 7.62 -1.33
CA THR A 100 1.46 7.27 -0.19
C THR A 100 2.57 8.29 -0.09
N VAL A 101 2.73 8.88 1.10
CA VAL A 101 3.81 9.84 1.39
C VAL A 101 4.84 9.12 2.26
N LEU A 102 6.08 9.08 1.77
CA LEU A 102 7.14 8.28 2.36
C LEU A 102 8.29 9.16 2.87
N ALA A 103 8.91 8.74 3.97
CA ALA A 103 10.20 9.26 4.40
C ALA A 103 11.21 8.13 4.43
N PHE A 104 12.43 8.43 3.96
CA PHE A 104 13.53 7.48 3.84
C PHE A 104 14.66 7.83 4.79
N ASP A 105 15.33 6.79 5.29
CA ASP A 105 16.67 6.90 5.89
C ASP A 105 17.61 6.11 4.97
N GLY A 106 18.43 6.82 4.19
CA GLY A 106 19.16 6.21 3.09
C GLY A 106 18.18 5.66 2.04
N GLU A 107 18.19 4.36 1.83
CA GLU A 107 17.29 3.68 0.87
C GLU A 107 16.12 2.96 1.56
N THR A 108 16.01 3.11 2.89
CA THR A 108 15.01 2.39 3.68
C THR A 108 13.84 3.30 4.02
N ILE A 109 12.63 2.81 3.80
CA ILE A 109 11.41 3.53 4.19
C ILE A 109 11.25 3.41 5.71
N VAL A 110 11.25 4.55 6.41
CA VAL A 110 11.13 4.59 7.87
C VAL A 110 9.77 5.13 8.33
N ARG A 111 9.06 5.83 7.45
CA ARG A 111 7.73 6.37 7.75
C ARG A 111 6.89 6.43 6.49
N GLY A 112 5.59 6.15 6.62
CA GLY A 112 4.65 6.24 5.52
C GLY A 112 3.29 6.72 5.99
N ARG A 113 2.57 7.38 5.07
CA ARG A 113 1.16 7.71 5.23
C ARG A 113 0.45 7.35 3.94
N SER A 114 -0.61 6.56 4.04
CA SER A 114 -1.38 6.13 2.88
C SER A 114 -2.78 6.70 2.92
N TYR A 115 -3.22 7.22 1.79
CA TYR A 115 -4.55 7.79 1.56
C TYR A 115 -5.19 7.00 0.42
N LEU A 116 -6.34 6.38 0.68
CA LEU A 116 -7.05 5.56 -0.30
C LEU A 116 -8.48 6.09 -0.49
N ASP A 117 -9.16 5.59 -1.50
CA ASP A 117 -10.61 5.73 -1.58
C ASP A 117 -11.24 4.89 -0.46
N SER A 118 -11.54 5.53 0.65
CA SER A 118 -12.05 4.88 1.87
C SER A 118 -13.39 4.20 1.66
N ALA A 119 -14.25 4.80 0.85
CA ALA A 119 -15.58 4.23 0.56
C ALA A 119 -15.46 2.90 -0.18
N LEU A 120 -14.51 2.82 -1.13
CA LEU A 120 -14.29 1.57 -1.88
C LEU A 120 -13.66 0.50 -0.99
N VAL A 121 -12.74 0.85 -0.08
CA VAL A 121 -12.18 -0.10 0.88
C VAL A 121 -13.28 -0.65 1.79
N ALA A 122 -14.13 0.23 2.33
CA ALA A 122 -15.25 -0.17 3.19
C ALA A 122 -16.19 -1.13 2.44
N ARG A 123 -16.53 -0.81 1.21
CA ARG A 123 -17.39 -1.64 0.35
C ARG A 123 -16.77 -3.01 0.08
N LEU A 124 -15.46 -3.06 -0.19
CA LEU A 124 -14.74 -4.31 -0.43
C LEU A 124 -14.96 -5.30 0.72
N PHE A 125 -14.72 -4.87 1.96
CA PHE A 125 -14.84 -5.75 3.12
C PHE A 125 -16.27 -5.99 3.56
N GLU A 126 -17.19 -5.07 3.28
CA GLU A 126 -18.62 -5.25 3.53
C GLU A 126 -19.20 -6.33 2.63
N GLU A 127 -18.83 -6.33 1.34
CA GLU A 127 -19.33 -7.29 0.35
C GLU A 127 -18.55 -8.61 0.33
N ASN A 128 -17.35 -8.63 0.92
CA ASN A 128 -16.49 -9.83 1.02
C ASN A 128 -16.05 -10.01 2.47
N PRO A 129 -16.97 -10.38 3.38
CA PRO A 129 -16.60 -10.47 4.78
C PRO A 129 -15.59 -11.58 5.02
N ILE A 130 -14.64 -11.31 5.94
CA ILE A 130 -13.65 -12.26 6.41
C ILE A 130 -14.19 -12.93 7.65
N ALA A 131 -14.31 -14.25 7.58
CA ALA A 131 -14.78 -15.05 8.72
C ALA A 131 -13.68 -15.23 9.78
#